data_dfa9df81d39c5c72a23830002ffe4082
#
_entry.id   dfa9df81d39c5c72a23830002ffe4082
#
_cell.length_a   1.000
_cell.length_b   1.000
_cell.length_c   1.000
_cell.angle_alpha   90.00
_cell.angle_beta   90.00
_cell.angle_gamma   90.00
#
_symmetry.space_group_name_H-M   'P 1'
#
loop_
_entity.id
_entity.type
_entity.pdbx_description
1 polymer ?
#
loop_
_entity_poly.entity_id
_entity_poly.type
_entity_poly.pdbx_seq_one_letter_code
_entity_poly.pdbx_strand_id
1 'polypeptide(L)'
;MPHLHRNIRLPADHYVGQRRYFITAVCEDRHHAFTNPEIASWTLNELRKESIEYRFAIDAYCAMPDHLHLLARGLDSASNLLDFLRRFKGQTTRWYAIKTNRELWQKKFYDYILRAGDSGGSVAAYIWQNPLRRGLCTDPRQYPFSGSFTRDWQNLIAPELFWRPHGNKLKRNRPACGGRYRRNHIPNAIVSLITNSSQPPTRNPRHL
;
A
#
# COMPACT_ATOMS: atom_id res chain seq x y z
N MET A 1 3.47 -19.78 31.09
CA MET A 1 4.52 -18.95 30.47
C MET A 1 3.94 -18.36 29.20
N PRO A 2 3.70 -17.03 29.10
CA PRO A 2 3.22 -16.44 27.85
C PRO A 2 4.36 -16.48 26.84
N HIS A 3 4.12 -17.10 25.67
CA HIS A 3 5.04 -17.05 24.54
C HIS A 3 5.13 -15.60 24.04
N LEU A 4 6.17 -14.90 24.42
CA LEU A 4 6.61 -13.66 23.81
C LEU A 4 6.89 -13.95 22.32
N HIS A 5 5.97 -13.58 21.44
CA HIS A 5 6.25 -13.50 20.01
C HIS A 5 7.30 -12.40 19.80
N ARG A 6 8.57 -12.76 19.87
CA ARG A 6 9.66 -11.95 19.36
C ARG A 6 9.41 -11.77 17.86
N ASN A 7 9.02 -10.57 17.44
CA ASN A 7 9.15 -10.14 16.05
C ASN A 7 10.65 -10.05 15.77
N ILE A 8 11.25 -11.19 15.41
CA ILE A 8 12.67 -11.26 15.03
C ILE A 8 12.72 -10.70 13.60
N ARG A 9 13.18 -9.45 13.45
CA ARG A 9 13.63 -8.96 12.16
C ARG A 9 14.80 -9.81 11.71
N LEU A 10 14.85 -10.09 10.42
CA LEU A 10 16.03 -10.68 9.81
C LEU A 10 17.23 -9.72 9.99
N PRO A 11 18.48 -10.24 9.92
CA PRO A 11 19.69 -9.42 9.89
C PRO A 11 19.61 -8.34 8.80
N ALA A 12 20.29 -7.21 9.01
CA ALA A 12 20.17 -6.02 8.14
C ALA A 12 20.58 -6.28 6.68
N ASP A 13 21.50 -7.19 6.43
CA ASP A 13 21.94 -7.63 5.10
C ASP A 13 20.83 -8.27 4.26
N HIS A 14 19.79 -8.81 4.90
CA HIS A 14 18.60 -9.31 4.20
C HIS A 14 17.74 -8.19 3.60
N TYR A 15 17.96 -6.94 3.99
CA TYR A 15 17.21 -5.78 3.52
C TYR A 15 17.97 -4.93 2.48
N VAL A 16 19.09 -5.43 1.99
CA VAL A 16 19.94 -4.74 1.01
C VAL A 16 19.96 -5.52 -0.31
N GLY A 17 20.06 -4.80 -1.43
CA GLY A 17 20.24 -5.37 -2.77
C GLY A 17 18.95 -5.59 -3.53
N GLN A 18 19.07 -6.36 -4.64
CA GLN A 18 18.00 -6.60 -5.60
C GLN A 18 17.00 -7.65 -5.12
N ARG A 19 16.33 -7.39 -4.03
CA ARG A 19 15.29 -8.27 -3.45
C ARG A 19 13.91 -7.67 -3.62
N ARG A 20 12.89 -8.52 -3.55
CA ARG A 20 11.48 -8.10 -3.57
C ARG A 20 10.88 -8.27 -2.18
N TYR A 21 10.10 -7.27 -1.78
CA TYR A 21 9.51 -7.19 -0.46
C TYR A 21 8.02 -6.89 -0.56
N PHE A 22 7.20 -7.73 0.07
CA PHE A 22 5.84 -7.36 0.40
C PHE A 22 5.85 -6.67 1.77
N ILE A 23 5.26 -5.48 1.84
CA ILE A 23 5.29 -4.62 3.03
C ILE A 23 3.87 -4.21 3.39
N THR A 24 3.57 -4.16 4.69
CA THR A 24 2.37 -3.51 5.21
C THR A 24 2.75 -2.52 6.30
N ALA A 25 2.56 -1.23 6.01
CA ALA A 25 2.68 -0.15 6.98
C ALA A 25 1.27 0.21 7.50
N VAL A 26 1.08 0.18 8.81
CA VAL A 26 -0.23 0.38 9.46
C VAL A 26 -0.25 1.76 10.11
N CYS A 27 -1.37 2.48 9.98
CA CYS A 27 -1.57 3.75 10.67
C CYS A 27 -1.62 3.56 12.19
N GLU A 28 -1.14 4.55 12.96
CA GLU A 28 -1.20 4.52 14.42
C GLU A 28 -2.64 4.31 14.87
N ASP A 29 -2.86 3.47 15.88
CA ASP A 29 -4.19 3.06 16.36
C ASP A 29 -5.17 2.61 15.26
N ARG A 30 -4.67 2.22 14.10
CA ARG A 30 -5.47 1.87 12.91
C ARG A 30 -6.50 2.95 12.53
N HIS A 31 -6.21 4.21 12.80
CA HIS A 31 -7.07 5.28 12.35
C HIS A 31 -7.11 5.37 10.82
N HIS A 32 -8.23 5.81 10.28
CA HIS A 32 -8.50 5.79 8.85
C HIS A 32 -7.94 7.04 8.14
N ALA A 33 -6.62 7.26 8.20
CA ALA A 33 -5.97 8.43 7.62
C ALA A 33 -6.22 8.57 6.11
N PHE A 34 -6.21 7.45 5.39
CA PHE A 34 -6.33 7.44 3.93
C PHE A 34 -7.77 7.48 3.40
N THR A 35 -8.76 7.68 4.25
CA THR A 35 -10.09 8.11 3.81
C THR A 35 -10.11 9.58 3.38
N ASN A 36 -9.11 10.36 3.79
CA ASN A 36 -8.90 11.71 3.26
C ASN A 36 -8.05 11.62 1.97
N PRO A 37 -8.59 12.07 0.81
CA PRO A 37 -7.90 11.98 -0.48
C PRO A 37 -6.61 12.80 -0.55
N GLU A 38 -6.54 13.95 0.13
CA GLU A 38 -5.35 14.78 0.18
C GLU A 38 -4.20 14.03 0.87
N ILE A 39 -4.50 13.40 2.01
CA ILE A 39 -3.52 12.62 2.78
C ILE A 39 -3.04 11.42 1.98
N ALA A 40 -3.96 10.67 1.35
CA ALA A 40 -3.63 9.51 0.54
C ALA A 40 -2.75 9.89 -0.65
N SER A 41 -3.17 10.90 -1.43
CA SER A 41 -2.44 11.37 -2.63
C SER A 41 -1.07 11.90 -2.28
N TRP A 42 -0.97 12.73 -1.22
CA TRP A 42 0.31 13.25 -0.78
C TRP A 42 1.26 12.13 -0.32
N THR A 43 0.75 11.16 0.45
CA THR A 43 1.53 10.00 0.90
C THR A 43 2.05 9.17 -0.28
N LEU A 44 1.24 8.96 -1.32
CA LEU A 44 1.65 8.22 -2.52
C LEU A 44 2.65 9.00 -3.36
N ASN A 45 2.56 10.32 -3.43
CA ASN A 45 3.54 11.17 -4.10
C ASN A 45 4.91 11.10 -3.38
N GLU A 46 4.91 11.14 -2.04
CA GLU A 46 6.14 10.99 -1.27
C GLU A 46 6.71 9.57 -1.39
N LEU A 47 5.86 8.54 -1.45
CA LEU A 47 6.29 7.17 -1.75
C LEU A 47 7.03 7.09 -3.09
N ARG A 48 6.50 7.74 -4.13
CA ARG A 48 7.12 7.78 -5.45
C ARG A 48 8.49 8.45 -5.41
N LYS A 49 8.57 9.62 -4.79
CA LYS A 49 9.79 10.39 -4.65
C LYS A 49 10.87 9.61 -3.91
N GLU A 50 10.57 9.09 -2.73
CA GLU A 50 11.52 8.36 -1.91
C GLU A 50 11.90 7.02 -2.55
N SER A 51 11.01 6.38 -3.33
CA SER A 51 11.36 5.15 -4.05
C SER A 51 12.44 5.39 -5.12
N ILE A 52 12.42 6.51 -5.80
CA ILE A 52 13.45 6.91 -6.78
C ILE A 52 14.78 7.17 -6.07
N GLU A 53 14.76 7.97 -5.00
CA GLU A 53 15.94 8.35 -4.24
C GLU A 53 16.67 7.13 -3.66
N TYR A 54 15.92 6.17 -3.10
CA TYR A 54 16.47 4.96 -2.48
C TYR A 54 16.56 3.77 -3.44
N ARG A 55 16.39 3.99 -4.76
CA ARG A 55 16.55 2.98 -5.81
C ARG A 55 15.63 1.78 -5.64
N PHE A 56 14.35 2.04 -5.42
CA PHE A 56 13.30 1.03 -5.38
C PHE A 56 12.32 1.20 -6.54
N ALA A 57 11.98 0.09 -7.18
CA ALA A 57 10.81 -0.03 -8.03
C ALA A 57 9.59 -0.39 -7.18
N ILE A 58 8.50 0.34 -7.31
CA ILE A 58 7.22 0.00 -6.67
C ILE A 58 6.36 -0.70 -7.70
N ASP A 59 6.39 -2.03 -7.67
CA ASP A 59 5.68 -2.89 -8.62
C ASP A 59 4.17 -2.94 -8.34
N ALA A 60 3.73 -2.74 -7.09
CA ALA A 60 2.34 -2.56 -6.70
C ALA A 60 2.22 -1.77 -5.40
N TYR A 61 1.15 -0.98 -5.28
CA TYR A 61 0.74 -0.37 -4.02
C TYR A 61 -0.79 -0.32 -3.88
N CYS A 62 -1.25 -0.24 -2.65
CA CYS A 62 -2.65 0.04 -2.31
C CYS A 62 -2.72 0.72 -0.93
N ALA A 63 -3.15 1.98 -0.89
CA ALA A 63 -3.44 2.67 0.36
C ALA A 63 -4.88 2.37 0.78
N MET A 64 -5.03 1.43 1.71
CA MET A 64 -6.29 1.10 2.38
C MET A 64 -6.58 2.15 3.46
N PRO A 65 -7.82 2.30 3.94
CA PRO A 65 -8.15 3.37 4.90
C PRO A 65 -7.18 3.51 6.08
N ASP A 66 -6.69 2.41 6.64
CA ASP A 66 -5.88 2.35 7.87
C ASP A 66 -4.46 1.78 7.68
N HIS A 67 -4.06 1.47 6.44
CA HIS A 67 -2.74 0.90 6.15
C HIS A 67 -2.36 1.00 4.67
N LEU A 68 -1.06 0.87 4.38
CA LEU A 68 -0.50 0.85 3.03
C LEU A 68 0.14 -0.52 2.77
N HIS A 69 -0.27 -1.18 1.67
CA HIS A 69 0.42 -2.33 1.10
C HIS A 69 1.37 -1.91 -0.01
N LEU A 70 2.55 -2.52 -0.05
CA LEU A 70 3.57 -2.31 -1.10
C LEU A 70 4.13 -3.64 -1.57
N LEU A 71 4.43 -3.71 -2.87
CA LEU A 71 5.42 -4.61 -3.44
C LEU A 71 6.58 -3.77 -3.96
N ALA A 72 7.66 -3.75 -3.21
CA ALA A 72 8.87 -2.99 -3.53
C ALA A 72 10.00 -3.93 -3.97
N ARG A 73 10.78 -3.50 -4.96
CA ARG A 73 11.95 -4.23 -5.46
C ARG A 73 13.16 -3.32 -5.50
N GLY A 74 14.24 -3.73 -4.84
CA GLY A 74 15.55 -3.06 -4.94
C GLY A 74 16.10 -3.15 -6.35
N LEU A 75 16.66 -2.05 -6.85
CA LEU A 75 17.14 -1.96 -8.24
C LEU A 75 18.63 -2.31 -8.38
N ASP A 76 19.40 -2.15 -7.30
CA ASP A 76 20.84 -2.44 -7.29
C ASP A 76 21.33 -2.87 -5.90
N SER A 77 22.65 -3.07 -5.77
CA SER A 77 23.28 -3.48 -4.52
C SER A 77 23.23 -2.43 -3.40
N ALA A 78 22.99 -1.15 -3.73
CA ALA A 78 22.90 -0.06 -2.75
C ALA A 78 21.46 0.17 -2.26
N SER A 79 20.45 -0.49 -2.86
CA SER A 79 19.06 -0.40 -2.41
C SER A 79 18.92 -0.96 -0.99
N ASN A 80 18.57 -0.11 -0.01
CA ASN A 80 18.39 -0.48 1.40
C ASN A 80 16.94 -0.22 1.83
N LEU A 81 16.17 -1.29 2.05
CA LEU A 81 14.76 -1.20 2.40
C LEU A 81 14.52 -0.48 3.72
N LEU A 82 15.37 -0.70 4.72
CA LEU A 82 15.17 -0.11 6.06
C LEU A 82 15.36 1.41 6.00
N ASP A 83 16.35 1.89 5.23
CA ASP A 83 16.61 3.32 5.04
C ASP A 83 15.48 3.97 4.22
N PHE A 84 15.04 3.31 3.15
CA PHE A 84 13.90 3.75 2.35
C PHE A 84 12.64 3.92 3.23
N LEU A 85 12.26 2.88 3.98
CA LEU A 85 11.05 2.95 4.81
C LEU A 85 11.19 3.92 6.00
N ARG A 86 12.38 4.03 6.59
CA ARG A 86 12.64 5.02 7.65
C ARG A 86 12.42 6.43 7.12
N ARG A 87 12.97 6.74 5.93
CA ARG A 87 12.84 8.06 5.32
C ARG A 87 11.40 8.33 4.92
N PHE A 88 10.78 7.45 4.16
CA PHE A 88 9.39 7.56 3.73
C PHE A 88 8.43 7.77 4.92
N LYS A 89 8.49 6.90 5.92
CA LYS A 89 7.63 7.02 7.11
C LYS A 89 7.93 8.30 7.90
N GLY A 90 9.20 8.69 8.02
CA GLY A 90 9.58 9.92 8.71
C GLY A 90 9.03 11.17 8.05
N GLN A 91 9.17 11.30 6.74
CA GLN A 91 8.64 12.44 5.98
C GLN A 91 7.12 12.52 6.03
N THR A 92 6.45 11.37 5.82
CA THR A 92 4.99 11.32 5.84
C THR A 92 4.41 11.57 7.24
N THR A 93 5.03 11.07 8.31
CA THR A 93 4.63 11.38 9.69
C THR A 93 4.80 12.87 9.99
N ARG A 94 5.95 13.46 9.63
CA ARG A 94 6.21 14.88 9.88
C ARG A 94 5.16 15.78 9.23
N TRP A 95 4.86 15.54 7.95
CA TRP A 95 3.85 16.31 7.23
C TRP A 95 2.46 16.11 7.84
N TYR A 96 2.09 14.86 8.14
CA TYR A 96 0.80 14.52 8.74
C TYR A 96 0.62 15.15 10.13
N ALA A 97 1.68 15.14 10.96
CA ALA A 97 1.65 15.74 12.29
C ALA A 97 1.43 17.25 12.25
N ILE A 98 2.03 17.96 11.27
CA ILE A 98 1.80 19.40 11.07
C ILE A 98 0.32 19.67 10.75
N LYS A 99 -0.33 18.81 9.98
CA LYS A 99 -1.72 18.96 9.55
C LYS A 99 -2.75 18.55 10.61
N THR A 100 -2.43 17.54 11.43
CA THR A 100 -3.42 16.86 12.26
C THR A 100 -3.05 16.77 13.74
N ASN A 101 -1.84 17.16 14.10
CA ASN A 101 -1.24 16.98 15.43
C ASN A 101 -1.25 15.50 15.91
N ARG A 102 -1.10 14.53 14.97
CA ARG A 102 -1.13 13.10 15.25
C ARG A 102 0.01 12.38 14.52
N GLU A 103 0.43 11.21 15.01
CA GLU A 103 1.31 10.31 14.29
C GLU A 103 0.56 9.56 13.17
N LEU A 104 1.20 9.39 12.01
CA LEU A 104 0.58 8.66 10.90
C LEU A 104 0.74 7.16 11.04
N TRP A 105 1.94 6.68 11.39
CA TRP A 105 2.29 5.27 11.31
C TRP A 105 2.64 4.66 12.65
N GLN A 106 2.27 3.40 12.84
CA GLN A 106 2.85 2.56 13.88
C GLN A 106 4.36 2.47 13.70
N LYS A 107 5.12 2.37 14.81
CA LYS A 107 6.60 2.26 14.77
C LYS A 107 7.06 1.09 13.91
N LYS A 108 6.41 -0.08 14.06
CA LYS A 108 6.73 -1.31 13.32
C LYS A 108 5.94 -1.37 12.01
N PHE A 109 6.44 -2.14 11.06
CA PHE A 109 5.74 -2.55 9.85
C PHE A 109 5.90 -4.06 9.68
N TYR A 110 5.01 -4.69 8.93
CA TYR A 110 5.15 -6.07 8.49
C TYR A 110 5.93 -6.09 7.18
N ASP A 111 6.88 -7.01 7.07
CA ASP A 111 7.62 -7.28 5.84
C ASP A 111 7.73 -8.78 5.59
N TYR A 112 7.78 -9.13 4.30
CA TYR A 112 8.04 -10.47 3.81
C TYR A 112 8.93 -10.37 2.57
N ILE A 113 10.08 -11.04 2.62
CA ILE A 113 11.00 -11.12 1.48
C ILE A 113 10.51 -12.24 0.57
N LEU A 114 10.20 -11.90 -0.69
CA LEU A 114 9.75 -12.88 -1.67
C LEU A 114 10.86 -13.91 -1.94
N ARG A 115 10.48 -15.18 -1.92
CA ARG A 115 11.37 -16.31 -2.24
C ARG A 115 11.30 -16.65 -3.71
N ALA A 116 12.19 -17.52 -4.19
CA ALA A 116 12.26 -17.94 -5.59
C ALA A 116 10.93 -18.55 -6.13
N GLY A 117 10.11 -19.15 -5.25
CA GLY A 117 8.79 -19.69 -5.62
C GLY A 117 7.65 -18.68 -5.60
N ASP A 118 7.88 -17.46 -5.10
CA ASP A 118 6.83 -16.44 -5.02
C ASP A 118 6.71 -15.67 -6.35
N SER A 119 5.53 -15.72 -6.97
CA SER A 119 5.24 -14.89 -8.15
C SER A 119 4.99 -13.46 -7.74
N GLY A 120 5.85 -12.53 -8.20
CA GLY A 120 5.63 -11.09 -8.00
C GLY A 120 4.29 -10.61 -8.58
N GLY A 121 3.81 -11.22 -9.68
CA GLY A 121 2.50 -10.94 -10.25
C GLY A 121 1.36 -11.33 -9.33
N SER A 122 1.44 -12.51 -8.68
CA SER A 122 0.43 -12.95 -7.72
C SER A 122 0.38 -12.07 -6.47
N VAL A 123 1.54 -11.60 -6.00
CA VAL A 123 1.63 -10.66 -4.87
C VAL A 123 1.04 -9.31 -5.25
N ALA A 124 1.34 -8.80 -6.44
CA ALA A 124 0.77 -7.55 -6.95
C ALA A 124 -0.75 -7.64 -7.08
N ALA A 125 -1.27 -8.71 -7.68
CA ALA A 125 -2.70 -8.97 -7.79
C ALA A 125 -3.37 -9.04 -6.40
N TYR A 126 -2.74 -9.70 -5.43
CA TYR A 126 -3.19 -9.70 -4.04
C TYR A 126 -3.32 -8.28 -3.48
N ILE A 127 -2.33 -7.40 -3.71
CA ILE A 127 -2.34 -6.01 -3.24
C ILE A 127 -3.50 -5.24 -3.88
N TRP A 128 -3.66 -5.30 -5.20
CA TRP A 128 -4.69 -4.55 -5.91
C TRP A 128 -6.12 -5.02 -5.63
N GLN A 129 -6.30 -6.29 -5.27
CA GLN A 129 -7.62 -6.85 -4.90
C GLN A 129 -8.03 -6.55 -3.45
N ASN A 130 -7.18 -5.94 -2.62
CA ASN A 130 -7.53 -5.64 -1.23
C ASN A 130 -8.79 -4.76 -1.10
N PRO A 131 -8.99 -3.69 -1.88
CA PRO A 131 -10.18 -2.87 -1.79
C PRO A 131 -11.47 -3.66 -2.11
N LEU A 132 -11.45 -4.50 -3.15
CA LEU A 132 -12.57 -5.36 -3.51
C LEU A 132 -12.91 -6.33 -2.37
N ARG A 133 -11.90 -7.03 -1.81
CA ARG A 133 -12.09 -7.97 -0.67
C ARG A 133 -12.63 -7.29 0.58
N ARG A 134 -12.44 -5.99 0.70
CA ARG A 134 -12.95 -5.17 1.82
C ARG A 134 -14.27 -4.47 1.50
N GLY A 135 -14.82 -4.67 0.31
CA GLY A 135 -16.06 -4.02 -0.11
C GLY A 135 -15.95 -2.51 -0.28
N LEU A 136 -14.74 -1.99 -0.55
CA LEU A 136 -14.50 -0.56 -0.79
C LEU A 136 -14.73 -0.16 -2.25
N CYS A 137 -14.83 -1.12 -3.15
CA CYS A 137 -15.15 -0.94 -4.56
C CYS A 137 -15.73 -2.23 -5.12
N THR A 138 -16.35 -2.16 -6.29
CA THR A 138 -16.84 -3.32 -7.06
C THR A 138 -15.84 -3.79 -8.11
N ASP A 139 -14.98 -2.89 -8.59
CA ASP A 139 -13.85 -3.18 -9.46
C ASP A 139 -12.57 -2.59 -8.85
N PRO A 140 -11.53 -3.39 -8.57
CA PRO A 140 -10.28 -2.90 -7.98
C PRO A 140 -9.56 -1.87 -8.85
N ARG A 141 -9.80 -1.85 -10.19
CA ARG A 141 -9.23 -0.86 -11.11
C ARG A 141 -9.74 0.55 -10.87
N GLN A 142 -10.92 0.68 -10.26
CA GLN A 142 -11.55 1.96 -9.94
C GLN A 142 -11.12 2.50 -8.56
N TYR A 143 -10.37 1.73 -7.77
CA TYR A 143 -9.93 2.21 -6.46
C TYR A 143 -8.79 3.23 -6.62
N PRO A 144 -9.00 4.52 -6.25
CA PRO A 144 -8.12 5.62 -6.66
C PRO A 144 -6.73 5.59 -6.02
N PHE A 145 -6.57 4.85 -4.92
CA PHE A 145 -5.32 4.78 -4.15
C PHE A 145 -4.60 3.43 -4.32
N SER A 146 -4.88 2.72 -5.43
CA SER A 146 -4.14 1.55 -5.90
C SER A 146 -3.36 1.88 -7.16
N GLY A 147 -2.22 1.21 -7.36
CA GLY A 147 -1.46 1.41 -8.57
C GLY A 147 -0.12 0.67 -8.62
N SER A 148 0.68 1.09 -9.61
CA SER A 148 2.06 0.71 -9.82
C SER A 148 2.82 1.93 -10.34
N PHE A 149 4.13 2.04 -10.01
CA PHE A 149 4.99 3.07 -10.64
C PHE A 149 5.83 2.51 -11.79
N THR A 150 5.70 1.21 -12.07
CA THR A 150 6.57 0.51 -13.04
C THR A 150 5.82 -0.06 -14.24
N ARG A 151 4.49 -0.18 -14.19
CA ARG A 151 3.70 -0.84 -15.23
C ARG A 151 2.26 -0.35 -15.28
N ASP A 152 1.60 -0.58 -16.42
CA ASP A 152 0.15 -0.47 -16.54
C ASP A 152 -0.52 -1.66 -15.84
N TRP A 153 -0.87 -1.44 -14.57
CA TRP A 153 -1.36 -2.48 -13.67
C TRP A 153 -2.82 -2.89 -13.94
N GLN A 154 -3.62 -1.99 -14.53
CA GLN A 154 -5.04 -2.23 -14.76
C GLN A 154 -5.27 -3.41 -15.69
N ASN A 155 -4.36 -3.61 -16.66
CA ASN A 155 -4.38 -4.74 -17.58
C ASN A 155 -3.79 -6.04 -16.98
N LEU A 156 -3.18 -5.98 -15.78
CA LEU A 156 -2.50 -7.10 -15.15
C LEU A 156 -3.31 -7.77 -14.03
N ILE A 157 -4.48 -7.24 -13.67
CA ILE A 157 -5.32 -7.85 -12.64
C ILE A 157 -5.99 -9.09 -13.22
N ALA A 158 -5.48 -10.27 -12.83
CA ALA A 158 -6.17 -11.52 -13.07
C ALA A 158 -7.13 -11.82 -11.92
N PRO A 159 -8.38 -12.29 -12.19
CA PRO A 159 -9.38 -12.56 -11.15
C PRO A 159 -9.00 -13.65 -10.15
N GLU A 160 -8.06 -14.52 -10.47
CA GLU A 160 -7.90 -15.84 -9.82
C GLU A 160 -6.54 -16.08 -9.13
N LEU A 161 -5.67 -15.09 -8.98
CA LEU A 161 -4.36 -15.32 -8.37
C LEU A 161 -4.44 -15.20 -6.83
N PHE A 162 -4.54 -16.33 -6.15
CA PHE A 162 -4.53 -16.43 -4.69
C PHE A 162 -3.11 -16.53 -4.12
N TRP A 163 -2.45 -15.40 -3.94
CA TRP A 163 -1.28 -15.34 -3.07
C TRP A 163 -1.70 -14.91 -1.65
N ARG A 164 -1.03 -15.47 -0.64
CA ARG A 164 -1.18 -15.04 0.77
C ARG A 164 0.19 -14.95 1.41
N PRO A 165 0.48 -13.92 2.23
CA PRO A 165 1.76 -13.84 2.95
C PRO A 165 1.95 -15.06 3.84
N HIS A 166 3.03 -15.81 3.60
CA HIS A 166 3.41 -16.93 4.44
C HIS A 166 3.96 -16.39 5.77
N GLY A 167 3.48 -16.90 6.89
CA GLY A 167 3.95 -16.53 8.23
C GLY A 167 2.89 -15.91 9.13
N ASN A 168 1.78 -15.48 8.62
CA ASN A 168 0.63 -15.15 9.44
C ASN A 168 -0.19 -16.45 9.69
N LYS A 169 0.25 -17.26 10.64
CA LYS A 169 -0.68 -18.18 11.34
C LYS A 169 -1.66 -17.31 12.12
N LEU A 170 -2.48 -16.54 11.41
CA LEU A 170 -3.69 -16.01 11.98
C LEU A 170 -4.48 -17.20 12.49
N LYS A 171 -4.63 -17.26 13.81
CA LYS A 171 -5.57 -18.16 14.45
C LYS A 171 -6.83 -18.20 13.59
N ARG A 172 -7.29 -19.38 13.24
CA ARG A 172 -8.36 -19.69 12.28
C ARG A 172 -9.71 -18.99 12.52
N ASN A 173 -9.82 -18.00 13.42
CA ASN A 173 -11.09 -17.38 13.84
C ASN A 173 -11.11 -15.86 13.92
N ARG A 174 -10.16 -15.13 13.26
CA ARG A 174 -10.35 -13.69 13.09
C ARG A 174 -9.97 -13.29 11.66
N PRO A 175 -10.86 -12.61 10.91
CA PRO A 175 -10.50 -11.97 9.65
C PRO A 175 -9.35 -11.00 9.95
N ALA A 176 -8.34 -10.94 9.10
CA ALA A 176 -7.07 -10.25 9.26
C ALA A 176 -7.17 -8.71 9.36
N CYS A 177 -8.28 -8.19 9.71
CA CYS A 177 -8.66 -6.86 10.19
C CYS A 177 -10.10 -6.97 10.69
N GLY A 178 -10.28 -7.41 11.94
CA GLY A 178 -11.61 -7.59 12.54
C GLY A 178 -12.17 -6.28 13.11
N GLY A 179 -12.22 -5.23 12.32
CA GLY A 179 -13.19 -4.18 12.50
C GLY A 179 -14.41 -4.54 11.65
N ARG A 180 -15.59 -4.67 12.24
CA ARG A 180 -16.83 -4.74 11.49
C ARG A 180 -16.96 -3.42 10.72
N TYR A 181 -16.56 -3.38 9.45
CA TYR A 181 -17.06 -2.39 8.53
C TYR A 181 -18.58 -2.62 8.46
N ARG A 182 -19.33 -1.74 9.10
CA ARG A 182 -20.78 -1.69 8.84
C ARG A 182 -20.95 -1.44 7.35
N ARG A 183 -21.75 -2.25 6.69
CA ARG A 183 -21.99 -2.27 5.23
C ARG A 183 -22.50 -0.93 4.63
N ASN A 184 -22.61 0.14 5.41
CA ASN A 184 -23.35 1.34 5.03
C ASN A 184 -22.57 2.64 5.00
N HIS A 185 -21.22 2.64 4.94
CA HIS A 185 -20.46 3.90 4.78
C HIS A 185 -19.25 3.72 3.89
N ILE A 186 -19.48 3.81 2.58
CA ILE A 186 -18.46 4.34 1.66
C ILE A 186 -18.47 5.84 1.92
N PRO A 187 -17.38 6.47 2.39
CA PRO A 187 -17.35 7.92 2.54
C PRO A 187 -17.68 8.56 1.20
N ASN A 188 -18.62 9.51 1.17
CA ASN A 188 -19.04 10.21 -0.05
C ASN A 188 -17.86 10.81 -0.83
N ALA A 189 -16.74 11.12 -0.15
CA ALA A 189 -15.50 11.57 -0.75
C ALA A 189 -14.85 10.56 -1.73
N ILE A 190 -14.99 9.26 -1.49
CA ILE A 190 -14.44 8.22 -2.40
C ILE A 190 -15.39 8.04 -3.60
N VAL A 191 -16.70 8.14 -3.38
CA VAL A 191 -17.70 8.03 -4.46
C VAL A 191 -17.59 9.20 -5.43
N SER A 192 -17.38 10.42 -4.96
CA SER A 192 -17.25 11.62 -5.81
C SER A 192 -16.00 11.60 -6.70
N LEU A 193 -14.91 10.97 -6.27
CA LEU A 193 -13.70 10.81 -7.07
C LEU A 193 -13.87 9.79 -8.20
N ILE A 194 -14.69 8.76 -7.98
CA ILE A 194 -14.99 7.73 -8.98
C ILE A 194 -15.89 8.31 -10.09
N THR A 195 -16.82 9.19 -9.76
CA THR A 195 -17.77 9.78 -10.73
C THR A 195 -17.17 10.91 -11.58
N ASN A 196 -16.15 11.63 -11.09
CA ASN A 196 -15.51 12.72 -11.82
C ASN A 196 -14.43 12.28 -12.82
N SER A 197 -13.96 11.03 -12.77
CA SER A 197 -12.96 10.51 -13.72
C SER A 197 -13.56 10.02 -15.04
N SER A 198 -14.89 10.06 -15.21
CA SER A 198 -15.60 9.52 -16.37
C SER A 198 -15.94 10.55 -17.45
N GLN A 199 -15.54 11.82 -17.31
CA GLN A 199 -15.78 12.80 -18.36
C GLN A 199 -14.56 12.93 -19.28
N PRO A 200 -14.72 12.73 -20.62
CA PRO A 200 -13.66 13.02 -21.57
C PRO A 200 -13.38 14.54 -21.62
N PRO A 201 -12.14 14.95 -21.93
CA PRO A 201 -11.79 16.36 -22.00
C PRO A 201 -12.63 17.04 -23.09
N THR A 202 -13.39 18.07 -22.70
CA THR A 202 -14.13 18.94 -23.63
C THR A 202 -13.13 19.66 -24.53
N ARG A 203 -13.18 19.37 -25.82
CA ARG A 203 -12.50 20.15 -26.87
C ARG A 203 -13.00 21.60 -26.82
N ASN A 204 -12.12 22.51 -26.54
CA ASN A 204 -12.37 23.93 -26.67
C ASN A 204 -12.25 24.34 -28.16
N PRO A 205 -13.34 24.79 -28.82
CA PRO A 205 -13.27 25.27 -30.18
C PRO A 205 -13.06 26.79 -30.15
N ARG A 206 -11.81 27.26 -30.17
CA ARG A 206 -11.47 28.63 -30.60
C ARG A 206 -10.02 28.66 -31.04
N HIS A 207 -9.84 28.70 -32.33
CA HIS A 207 -9.01 29.65 -33.09
C HIS A 207 -9.15 29.31 -34.59
N LEU A 208 -10.03 30.08 -35.22
CA LEU A 208 -9.85 30.54 -36.61
C LEU A 208 -9.08 31.83 -36.55
#